data_fe81d1c1dec04085b63b60085aab1e40
#
_entry.id   fe81d1c1dec04085b63b60085aab1e40
#
_cell.length_a   1.000
_cell.length_b   1.000
_cell.length_c   1.000
_cell.angle_alpha   90.00
_cell.angle_beta   90.00
_cell.angle_gamma   90.00
#
_symmetry.space_group_name_H-M   'P 1'
#
loop_
_entity.id
_entity.type
_entity.pdbx_description
1 polymer ?
#
loop_
_entity_poly.entity_id
_entity_poly.type
_entity_poly.pdbx_seq_one_letter_code
_entity_poly.pdbx_strand_id
1 'polypeptide(L)'
;MKKLLVTLALGASSFSAFAITPLWLRDVNISPDGKEIVFCYKGDIYKVKAAGGEAVRLTSQDSYESNPVWSPDGKQIAFASDRFGNFDLFIMPADGGTAKRLTMNSASEIPSTFTPDGKYVVFSASIQDPASSALFPKSGMTELYKVPVAGGRTQQMLGTPAEMVCYAPSGDFFLYQDQKGVESEWRKHHTSSITRDVWMYDTKTGKHTNLTEVAGEDRNPVLSPDGKQVYFLSERNGGSFNVYRFPLDNPKEIQPVTSFKTNPVRFLSMGNDGTLCYTYDGEIYTQPVDGKPKKVAVSLVRDDEELPVSYSFTRGASEAVVSPDGKQVAFIVRGEVFVTSVEYGTTKQVTHTPEAERGLSFGADNRSLVYSSERNGKRDLYIAKISRKEDLNFPNATLIEEEPLIHDKKLERDYPQFSPDGKEVAFIEDRNRLMVVNLDTKKVRQVTDGSTWYTRFGGFDYSWSPDGKWFTLEFIGNKHDPYSDIGLVSADGKGQIINLTNSGYTSGSPRWVMGGNAILFITERYGMRNHASWGSLNDVMIAFLNQ
;
A
#
# COMPACT_ATOMS: atom_id res chain seq x y z
N MET A 1 -55.44 27.44 -47.85
CA MET A 1 -54.01 27.22 -47.87
C MET A 1 -53.44 27.43 -46.43
N LYS A 2 -53.28 26.38 -45.68
CA LYS A 2 -52.67 26.43 -44.30
C LYS A 2 -51.18 26.09 -44.46
N LYS A 3 -50.32 27.05 -44.09
CA LYS A 3 -48.87 26.83 -44.03
C LYS A 3 -48.53 26.11 -42.74
N LEU A 4 -47.96 24.92 -42.86
CA LEU A 4 -47.42 24.12 -41.74
C LEU A 4 -45.99 24.64 -41.46
N LEU A 5 -45.76 25.25 -40.32
CA LEU A 5 -44.41 25.55 -39.80
C LEU A 5 -43.89 24.30 -39.11
N VAL A 6 -42.85 23.69 -39.64
CA VAL A 6 -42.08 22.65 -39.00
C VAL A 6 -40.93 23.32 -38.26
N THR A 7 -41.01 23.36 -36.95
CA THR A 7 -39.92 23.81 -36.07
C THR A 7 -38.97 22.64 -35.85
N LEU A 8 -37.78 22.69 -36.46
CA LEU A 8 -36.67 21.78 -36.16
C LEU A 8 -36.10 22.16 -34.77
N ALA A 9 -36.35 21.34 -33.77
CA ALA A 9 -35.64 21.40 -32.53
C ALA A 9 -34.28 20.69 -32.67
N LEU A 10 -33.20 21.46 -32.82
CA LEU A 10 -31.85 20.95 -32.69
C LEU A 10 -31.64 20.59 -31.19
N GLY A 11 -31.74 19.31 -30.89
CA GLY A 11 -31.28 18.77 -29.62
C GLY A 11 -29.75 18.87 -29.55
N ALA A 12 -29.24 19.79 -28.78
CA ALA A 12 -27.84 19.78 -28.36
C ALA A 12 -27.64 18.58 -27.42
N SER A 13 -27.20 17.46 -27.99
CA SER A 13 -26.63 16.36 -27.20
C SER A 13 -25.33 16.87 -26.60
N SER A 14 -25.38 17.30 -25.34
CA SER A 14 -24.19 17.48 -24.52
C SER A 14 -23.54 16.10 -24.38
N PHE A 15 -22.44 15.89 -25.09
CA PHE A 15 -21.51 14.81 -24.74
C PHE A 15 -20.98 15.12 -23.33
N SER A 16 -21.56 14.50 -22.34
CA SER A 16 -20.96 14.43 -21.02
C SER A 16 -19.73 13.55 -21.19
N ALA A 17 -18.55 14.14 -21.26
CA ALA A 17 -17.32 13.41 -21.01
C ALA A 17 -17.52 12.73 -19.66
N PHE A 18 -17.42 11.41 -19.60
CA PHE A 18 -17.50 10.67 -18.36
C PHE A 18 -16.28 11.04 -17.53
N ALA A 19 -16.44 11.98 -16.61
CA ALA A 19 -15.41 12.31 -15.65
C ALA A 19 -15.34 11.18 -14.64
N ILE A 20 -14.15 10.57 -14.50
CA ILE A 20 -13.90 9.54 -13.51
C ILE A 20 -13.81 10.19 -12.14
N THR A 21 -14.50 9.60 -11.16
CA THR A 21 -14.28 9.93 -9.74
C THR A 21 -13.16 9.03 -9.23
N PRO A 22 -11.93 9.56 -9.05
CA PRO A 22 -10.80 8.75 -8.63
C PRO A 22 -10.95 8.35 -7.17
N LEU A 23 -10.49 7.14 -6.83
CA LEU A 23 -10.33 6.64 -5.47
C LEU A 23 -8.85 6.45 -5.12
N TRP A 24 -8.54 6.36 -3.84
CA TRP A 24 -7.16 6.20 -3.34
C TRP A 24 -6.25 7.39 -3.66
N LEU A 25 -6.80 8.59 -3.48
CA LEU A 25 -6.03 9.83 -3.53
C LEU A 25 -5.09 9.88 -2.32
N ARG A 26 -3.79 10.14 -2.58
CA ARG A 26 -2.72 10.03 -1.59
C ARG A 26 -1.91 11.33 -1.50
N ASP A 27 -1.12 11.45 -0.44
CA ASP A 27 -0.11 12.50 -0.26
C ASP A 27 -0.69 13.90 -0.50
N VAL A 28 -1.87 14.14 0.06
CA VAL A 28 -2.55 15.42 -0.14
C VAL A 28 -1.86 16.54 0.63
N ASN A 29 -1.67 17.67 -0.03
CA ASN A 29 -1.09 18.86 0.59
C ASN A 29 -1.80 20.11 0.07
N ILE A 30 -2.34 20.92 0.99
CA ILE A 30 -3.04 22.15 0.65
C ILE A 30 -2.06 23.30 0.46
N SER A 31 -2.33 24.18 -0.52
CA SER A 31 -1.52 25.37 -0.78
C SER A 31 -1.51 26.33 0.43
N PRO A 32 -0.46 27.14 0.60
CA PRO A 32 -0.39 28.11 1.69
C PRO A 32 -1.59 29.05 1.75
N ASP A 33 -2.17 29.43 0.63
CA ASP A 33 -3.36 30.31 0.57
C ASP A 33 -4.69 29.57 0.75
N GLY A 34 -4.67 28.24 0.97
CA GLY A 34 -5.85 27.40 1.19
C GLY A 34 -6.72 27.13 -0.03
N LYS A 35 -6.29 27.54 -1.24
CA LYS A 35 -7.17 27.50 -2.43
C LYS A 35 -6.96 26.31 -3.35
N GLU A 36 -5.78 25.68 -3.33
CA GLU A 36 -5.40 24.57 -4.18
C GLU A 36 -4.90 23.39 -3.35
N ILE A 37 -5.07 22.19 -3.85
CA ILE A 37 -4.60 20.95 -3.24
C ILE A 37 -3.81 20.20 -4.29
N VAL A 38 -2.60 19.78 -3.94
CA VAL A 38 -1.84 18.79 -4.71
C VAL A 38 -2.02 17.42 -4.07
N PHE A 39 -2.04 16.39 -4.88
CA PHE A 39 -2.20 15.01 -4.44
C PHE A 39 -1.61 14.03 -5.45
N CYS A 40 -1.37 12.79 -5.02
CA CYS A 40 -0.89 11.72 -5.87
C CYS A 40 -2.03 10.78 -6.28
N TYR A 41 -2.04 10.41 -7.55
CA TYR A 41 -2.95 9.40 -8.10
C TYR A 41 -2.26 8.60 -9.20
N LYS A 42 -2.25 7.27 -9.07
CA LYS A 42 -1.60 6.32 -10.02
C LYS A 42 -0.14 6.68 -10.37
N GLY A 43 0.62 7.20 -9.41
CA GLY A 43 2.03 7.53 -9.58
C GLY A 43 2.32 8.92 -10.13
N ASP A 44 1.30 9.72 -10.38
CA ASP A 44 1.45 11.10 -10.83
C ASP A 44 0.94 12.11 -9.81
N ILE A 45 1.44 13.33 -9.91
CA ILE A 45 0.98 14.48 -9.13
C ILE A 45 -0.12 15.21 -9.90
N TYR A 46 -1.21 15.46 -9.21
CA TYR A 46 -2.35 16.25 -9.69
C TYR A 46 -2.57 17.47 -8.80
N LYS A 47 -3.22 18.47 -9.36
CA LYS A 47 -3.64 19.68 -8.66
C LYS A 47 -5.14 19.91 -8.87
N VAL A 48 -5.87 20.25 -7.80
CA VAL A 48 -7.30 20.58 -7.83
C VAL A 48 -7.58 21.79 -6.95
N LYS A 49 -8.63 22.54 -7.24
CA LYS A 49 -9.10 23.61 -6.34
C LYS A 49 -9.61 23.00 -5.02
N ALA A 50 -9.38 23.65 -3.90
CA ALA A 50 -9.89 23.20 -2.60
C ALA A 50 -11.43 23.15 -2.55
N ALA A 51 -12.11 23.92 -3.42
CA ALA A 51 -13.56 23.84 -3.62
C ALA A 51 -14.03 22.61 -4.39
N GLY A 52 -13.11 21.86 -5.00
CA GLY A 52 -13.37 20.72 -5.88
C GLY A 52 -13.41 21.11 -7.37
N GLY A 53 -13.61 20.12 -8.20
CA GLY A 53 -13.69 20.25 -9.66
C GLY A 53 -12.74 19.33 -10.40
N GLU A 54 -12.42 19.68 -11.63
CA GLU A 54 -11.49 18.96 -12.48
C GLU A 54 -10.06 19.16 -12.00
N ALA A 55 -9.34 18.05 -11.81
CA ALA A 55 -7.94 18.08 -11.42
C ALA A 55 -7.02 18.07 -12.65
N VAL A 56 -5.97 18.87 -12.59
CA VAL A 56 -4.94 18.99 -13.61
C VAL A 56 -3.76 18.09 -13.25
N ARG A 57 -3.33 17.23 -14.16
CA ARG A 57 -2.12 16.42 -14.04
C ARG A 57 -0.88 17.29 -14.21
N LEU A 58 0.03 17.29 -13.25
CA LEU A 58 1.26 18.08 -13.26
C LEU A 58 2.49 17.27 -13.71
N THR A 59 2.49 15.96 -13.50
CA THR A 59 3.55 15.05 -13.93
C THR A 59 3.02 14.00 -14.88
N SER A 60 3.88 13.51 -15.80
CA SER A 60 3.48 12.56 -16.84
C SER A 60 4.62 11.63 -17.27
N GLN A 61 5.63 11.46 -16.41
CA GLN A 61 6.75 10.55 -16.67
C GLN A 61 6.36 9.11 -16.32
N ASP A 62 7.03 8.14 -16.95
CA ASP A 62 6.90 6.72 -16.61
C ASP A 62 7.64 6.41 -15.29
N SER A 63 7.27 7.11 -14.24
CA SER A 63 7.86 7.04 -12.89
C SER A 63 6.77 7.18 -11.85
N TYR A 64 7.12 6.87 -10.61
CA TYR A 64 6.22 7.09 -9.48
C TYR A 64 6.62 8.37 -8.76
N GLU A 65 5.71 9.32 -8.67
CA GLU A 65 5.84 10.55 -7.90
C GLU A 65 5.05 10.45 -6.60
N SER A 66 5.60 11.00 -5.52
CA SER A 66 4.98 10.99 -4.19
C SER A 66 5.32 12.21 -3.34
N ASN A 67 4.58 12.40 -2.26
CA ASN A 67 4.81 13.39 -1.21
C ASN A 67 5.01 14.83 -1.74
N PRO A 68 4.10 15.38 -2.56
CA PRO A 68 4.22 16.76 -3.01
C PRO A 68 4.03 17.73 -1.86
N VAL A 69 4.91 18.71 -1.73
CA VAL A 69 4.87 19.78 -0.73
C VAL A 69 5.03 21.14 -1.38
N TRP A 70 4.24 22.12 -0.91
CA TRP A 70 4.26 23.49 -1.41
C TRP A 70 5.41 24.30 -0.82
N SER A 71 6.01 25.17 -1.63
CA SER A 71 6.86 26.25 -1.12
C SER A 71 6.03 27.27 -0.30
N PRO A 72 6.63 27.99 0.67
CA PRO A 72 5.91 28.95 1.51
C PRO A 72 5.20 30.07 0.73
N ASP A 73 5.72 30.43 -0.44
CA ASP A 73 5.12 31.44 -1.33
C ASP A 73 4.09 30.84 -2.33
N GLY A 74 3.85 29.53 -2.28
CA GLY A 74 2.91 28.84 -3.14
C GLY A 74 3.31 28.72 -4.61
N LYS A 75 4.57 29.06 -4.98
CA LYS A 75 4.99 29.10 -6.39
C LYS A 75 5.66 27.84 -6.89
N GLN A 76 6.10 26.97 -5.99
CA GLN A 76 6.81 25.74 -6.32
C GLN A 76 6.26 24.56 -5.53
N ILE A 77 6.46 23.38 -6.10
CA ILE A 77 6.14 22.08 -5.48
C ILE A 77 7.42 21.27 -5.49
N ALA A 78 7.85 20.80 -4.32
CA ALA A 78 8.88 19.76 -4.19
C ALA A 78 8.20 18.40 -4.01
N PHE A 79 8.80 17.35 -4.56
CA PHE A 79 8.23 15.99 -4.53
C PHE A 79 9.33 14.94 -4.66
N ALA A 80 9.01 13.70 -4.30
CA ALA A 80 9.87 12.55 -4.56
C ALA A 80 9.49 11.88 -5.87
N SER A 81 10.49 11.39 -6.63
CA SER A 81 10.27 10.64 -7.87
C SER A 81 11.34 9.56 -8.06
N ASP A 82 10.92 8.37 -8.48
CA ASP A 82 11.79 7.22 -8.73
C ASP A 82 12.32 7.13 -10.19
N ARG A 83 12.19 8.19 -10.98
CA ARG A 83 12.56 8.23 -12.41
C ARG A 83 14.03 7.91 -12.71
N PHE A 84 14.89 7.86 -11.70
CA PHE A 84 16.28 7.44 -11.80
C PHE A 84 16.60 6.16 -11.00
N GLY A 85 15.58 5.42 -10.57
CA GLY A 85 15.70 4.09 -9.96
C GLY A 85 15.44 4.02 -8.47
N ASN A 86 15.55 5.13 -7.74
CA ASN A 86 15.12 5.31 -6.35
C ASN A 86 14.48 6.69 -6.21
N PHE A 87 13.81 6.93 -5.09
CA PHE A 87 13.19 8.24 -4.85
C PHE A 87 14.24 9.30 -4.58
N ASP A 88 14.33 10.27 -5.49
CA ASP A 88 15.09 11.50 -5.36
C ASP A 88 14.14 12.69 -5.23
N LEU A 89 14.65 13.80 -4.71
CA LEU A 89 13.91 15.05 -4.65
C LEU A 89 13.92 15.79 -5.97
N PHE A 90 12.75 16.24 -6.36
CA PHE A 90 12.52 17.12 -7.50
C PHE A 90 11.78 18.38 -7.05
N ILE A 91 11.91 19.43 -7.83
CA ILE A 91 11.16 20.67 -7.67
C ILE A 91 10.64 21.15 -9.02
N MET A 92 9.42 21.66 -9.05
CA MET A 92 8.80 22.23 -10.25
C MET A 92 7.97 23.47 -9.91
N PRO A 93 7.62 24.32 -10.92
CA PRO A 93 6.62 25.36 -10.73
C PRO A 93 5.26 24.79 -10.28
N ALA A 94 4.52 25.55 -9.49
CA ALA A 94 3.21 25.12 -8.96
C ALA A 94 2.15 24.87 -10.05
N ASP A 95 2.31 25.44 -11.22
CA ASP A 95 1.43 25.23 -12.38
C ASP A 95 1.93 24.14 -13.33
N GLY A 96 2.91 23.34 -12.89
CA GLY A 96 3.54 22.31 -13.68
C GLY A 96 4.70 22.83 -14.54
N GLY A 97 5.27 21.97 -15.33
CA GLY A 97 6.42 22.26 -16.19
C GLY A 97 7.60 21.33 -15.89
N THR A 98 8.79 21.68 -16.40
CA THR A 98 9.96 20.82 -16.23
C THR A 98 10.40 20.77 -14.78
N ALA A 99 10.42 19.57 -14.21
CA ALA A 99 10.94 19.33 -12.88
C ALA A 99 12.48 19.26 -12.88
N LYS A 100 13.09 19.90 -11.89
CA LYS A 100 14.54 19.87 -11.64
C LYS A 100 14.85 18.89 -10.52
N ARG A 101 15.77 17.95 -10.75
CA ARG A 101 16.30 17.05 -9.73
C ARG A 101 17.19 17.83 -8.76
N LEU A 102 16.98 17.69 -7.46
CA LEU A 102 17.75 18.35 -6.40
C LEU A 102 18.77 17.42 -5.74
N THR A 103 18.47 16.11 -5.66
CA THR A 103 19.32 15.13 -4.98
C THR A 103 19.63 13.94 -5.88
N MET A 104 20.67 13.18 -5.54
CA MET A 104 21.21 12.07 -6.36
C MET A 104 21.76 10.94 -5.49
N ASN A 105 21.28 10.76 -4.28
CA ASN A 105 21.74 9.69 -3.39
C ASN A 105 21.08 8.36 -3.78
N SER A 106 21.71 7.24 -3.44
CA SER A 106 21.15 5.90 -3.65
C SER A 106 20.07 5.52 -2.62
N ALA A 107 19.98 6.26 -1.50
CA ALA A 107 18.88 6.12 -0.55
C ALA A 107 17.65 6.88 -1.05
N SER A 108 16.46 6.37 -0.71
CA SER A 108 15.22 7.10 -1.00
C SER A 108 15.10 8.36 -0.13
N GLU A 109 14.74 9.46 -0.74
CA GLU A 109 14.65 10.79 -0.15
C GLU A 109 13.20 11.28 -0.27
N ILE A 110 12.55 11.54 0.87
CA ILE A 110 11.13 11.89 0.94
C ILE A 110 10.97 13.31 1.50
N PRO A 111 10.43 14.27 0.73
CA PRO A 111 10.26 15.63 1.20
C PRO A 111 9.19 15.73 2.31
N SER A 112 9.45 16.57 3.29
CA SER A 112 8.49 16.90 4.36
C SER A 112 7.93 18.31 4.21
N THR A 113 8.81 19.30 3.92
CA THR A 113 8.43 20.72 3.86
C THR A 113 9.57 21.55 3.26
N PHE A 114 9.32 22.84 3.10
CA PHE A 114 10.38 23.83 2.89
C PHE A 114 10.75 24.52 4.21
N THR A 115 11.96 25.10 4.27
CA THR A 115 12.27 26.06 5.34
C THR A 115 11.38 27.29 5.22
N PRO A 116 11.07 28.02 6.32
CA PRO A 116 10.19 29.19 6.27
C PRO A 116 10.64 30.31 5.31
N ASP A 117 11.96 30.44 5.08
CA ASP A 117 12.52 31.37 4.12
C ASP A 117 12.48 30.88 2.66
N GLY A 118 11.96 29.68 2.42
CA GLY A 118 11.83 29.05 1.10
C GLY A 118 13.14 28.65 0.42
N LYS A 119 14.29 28.71 1.13
CA LYS A 119 15.60 28.45 0.50
C LYS A 119 15.99 27.00 0.43
N TYR A 120 15.42 26.14 1.26
CA TYR A 120 15.75 24.73 1.34
C TYR A 120 14.48 23.86 1.33
N VAL A 121 14.59 22.69 0.72
CA VAL A 121 13.65 21.59 0.92
C VAL A 121 14.19 20.70 2.04
N VAL A 122 13.35 20.42 3.04
CA VAL A 122 13.63 19.51 4.15
C VAL A 122 13.04 18.16 3.82
N PHE A 123 13.81 17.10 4.06
CA PHE A 123 13.43 15.74 3.71
C PHE A 123 13.97 14.72 4.70
N SER A 124 13.38 13.56 4.72
CA SER A 124 13.86 12.40 5.45
C SER A 124 14.51 11.39 4.50
N ALA A 125 15.60 10.77 4.94
CA ALA A 125 16.31 9.74 4.20
C ALA A 125 17.12 8.86 5.15
N SER A 126 17.35 7.60 4.74
CA SER A 126 18.29 6.69 5.41
C SER A 126 19.63 6.74 4.67
N ILE A 127 20.33 7.86 4.76
CA ILE A 127 21.68 8.01 4.18
C ILE A 127 22.67 7.35 5.13
N GLN A 128 23.46 6.41 4.62
CA GLN A 128 24.40 5.66 5.43
C GLN A 128 25.48 6.57 6.00
N ASP A 129 25.61 6.59 7.30
CA ASP A 129 26.73 7.20 8.01
C ASP A 129 28.07 6.56 7.62
N PRO A 130 29.20 7.27 7.77
CA PRO A 130 30.50 6.64 7.69
C PRO A 130 30.57 5.41 8.57
N ALA A 131 31.24 4.35 8.11
CA ALA A 131 31.32 3.07 8.82
C ALA A 131 31.80 3.20 10.28
N SER A 132 32.57 4.24 10.60
CA SER A 132 33.00 4.57 11.96
C SER A 132 31.89 5.09 12.89
N SER A 133 30.78 5.54 12.33
CA SER A 133 29.62 6.11 13.05
C SER A 133 28.35 5.28 12.88
N ALA A 134 28.38 4.22 12.06
CA ALA A 134 27.23 3.35 11.83
C ALA A 134 26.91 2.56 13.12
N LEU A 135 25.81 2.92 13.76
CA LEU A 135 25.33 2.26 14.98
C LEU A 135 24.49 1.00 14.66
N PHE A 136 23.93 0.94 13.45
CA PHE A 136 23.06 -0.16 13.01
C PHE A 136 23.53 -0.72 11.67
N PRO A 137 23.55 -2.05 11.49
CA PRO A 137 24.00 -2.71 10.26
C PRO A 137 23.04 -2.55 9.07
N LYS A 138 21.86 -1.95 9.28
CA LYS A 138 20.88 -1.62 8.24
C LYS A 138 20.38 -0.20 8.41
N SER A 139 20.33 0.53 7.29
CA SER A 139 19.62 1.80 7.17
C SER A 139 18.11 1.57 7.33
N GLY A 140 17.62 1.47 8.56
CA GLY A 140 16.22 1.23 8.84
C GLY A 140 15.46 2.44 9.35
N MET A 141 16.19 3.48 9.77
CA MET A 141 15.62 4.69 10.36
C MET A 141 16.01 5.90 9.53
N THR A 142 15.04 6.78 9.30
CA THR A 142 15.25 8.00 8.52
C THR A 142 15.72 9.14 9.39
N GLU A 143 16.67 9.92 8.90
CA GLU A 143 17.18 11.14 9.50
C GLU A 143 16.74 12.36 8.68
N LEU A 144 16.86 13.55 9.25
CA LEU A 144 16.50 14.79 8.58
C LEU A 144 17.67 15.44 7.87
N TYR A 145 17.42 15.81 6.63
CA TYR A 145 18.32 16.51 5.74
C TYR A 145 17.64 17.72 5.12
N LYS A 146 18.43 18.62 4.57
CA LYS A 146 17.95 19.73 3.72
C LYS A 146 18.85 19.91 2.50
N VAL A 147 18.25 20.33 1.40
CA VAL A 147 18.95 20.65 0.15
C VAL A 147 18.52 22.04 -0.34
N PRO A 148 19.44 22.88 -0.88
CA PRO A 148 19.06 24.18 -1.42
C PRO A 148 18.09 24.03 -2.62
N VAL A 149 17.06 24.86 -2.69
CA VAL A 149 16.12 24.93 -3.83
C VAL A 149 16.86 25.21 -5.15
N ALA A 150 17.93 26.00 -5.07
CA ALA A 150 18.81 26.23 -6.21
C ALA A 150 19.62 25.01 -6.65
N GLY A 151 19.60 23.94 -5.85
CA GLY A 151 20.49 22.79 -5.98
C GLY A 151 21.79 22.99 -5.24
N GLY A 152 22.52 21.91 -5.01
CA GLY A 152 23.81 21.96 -4.30
C GLY A 152 23.93 20.83 -3.27
N ARG A 153 24.82 21.00 -2.31
CA ARG A 153 25.13 19.95 -1.33
C ARG A 153 23.99 19.77 -0.31
N THR A 154 23.55 18.52 -0.14
CA THR A 154 22.70 18.10 0.97
C THR A 154 23.40 18.30 2.32
N GLN A 155 22.65 18.75 3.32
CA GLN A 155 23.12 18.98 4.68
C GLN A 155 22.24 18.19 5.65
N GLN A 156 22.87 17.44 6.53
CA GLN A 156 22.17 16.78 7.64
C GLN A 156 21.70 17.85 8.65
N MET A 157 20.48 17.73 9.11
CA MET A 157 19.88 18.61 10.11
C MET A 157 19.85 17.96 11.49
N LEU A 158 19.39 16.72 11.55
CA LEU A 158 19.32 15.90 12.76
C LEU A 158 19.85 14.49 12.45
N GLY A 159 20.65 13.95 13.37
CA GLY A 159 21.01 12.53 13.41
C GLY A 159 20.02 11.68 14.24
N THR A 160 18.94 12.29 14.73
CA THR A 160 17.86 11.60 15.41
C THR A 160 16.82 11.17 14.38
N PRO A 161 16.32 9.93 14.43
CA PRO A 161 15.28 9.48 13.53
C PRO A 161 14.03 10.37 13.58
N ALA A 162 13.69 10.99 12.45
CA ALA A 162 12.62 11.97 12.36
C ALA A 162 12.02 12.05 10.96
N GLU A 163 10.71 12.33 10.90
CA GLU A 163 9.92 12.44 9.68
C GLU A 163 8.86 13.55 9.82
N MET A 164 8.20 13.92 8.75
CA MET A 164 7.01 14.81 8.72
C MET A 164 7.24 16.12 9.50
N VAL A 165 8.17 16.92 9.03
CA VAL A 165 8.52 18.21 9.66
C VAL A 165 7.49 19.28 9.37
N CYS A 166 7.10 20.04 10.39
CA CYS A 166 6.33 21.27 10.27
C CYS A 166 7.03 22.41 11.04
N TYR A 167 7.49 23.44 10.33
CA TYR A 167 8.13 24.60 10.96
C TYR A 167 7.14 25.55 11.61
N ALA A 168 7.58 26.18 12.72
CA ALA A 168 6.98 27.42 13.15
C ALA A 168 7.26 28.53 12.11
N PRO A 169 6.33 29.47 11.89
CA PRO A 169 6.53 30.57 10.95
C PRO A 169 7.80 31.40 11.24
N SER A 170 8.19 31.51 12.50
CA SER A 170 9.42 32.19 12.93
C SER A 170 10.71 31.43 12.61
N GLY A 171 10.62 30.10 12.35
CA GLY A 171 11.76 29.22 12.21
C GLY A 171 12.50 28.89 13.52
N ASP A 172 12.02 29.37 14.67
CA ASP A 172 12.67 29.15 15.97
C ASP A 172 12.55 27.70 16.45
N PHE A 173 11.56 26.98 15.97
CA PHE A 173 11.37 25.54 16.23
C PHE A 173 10.67 24.87 15.07
N PHE A 174 10.67 23.56 15.07
CA PHE A 174 9.81 22.74 14.22
C PHE A 174 9.26 21.54 14.99
N LEU A 175 8.10 21.08 14.54
CA LEU A 175 7.49 19.83 14.97
C LEU A 175 7.94 18.71 14.04
N TYR A 176 8.04 17.49 14.55
CA TYR A 176 8.33 16.30 13.77
C TYR A 176 7.73 15.07 14.44
N GLN A 177 7.55 14.00 13.70
CA GLN A 177 7.29 12.69 14.27
C GLN A 177 8.59 11.91 14.37
N ASP A 178 8.79 11.17 15.46
CA ASP A 178 9.94 10.30 15.61
C ASP A 178 9.76 8.97 14.86
N GLN A 179 10.85 8.24 14.69
CA GLN A 179 10.85 6.88 14.18
C GLN A 179 11.64 6.01 15.16
N LYS A 180 10.94 5.12 15.88
CA LYS A 180 11.53 4.22 16.88
C LYS A 180 11.78 2.80 16.33
N GLY A 181 11.29 2.51 15.13
CA GLY A 181 11.41 1.20 14.50
C GLY A 181 10.85 1.21 13.09
N VAL A 182 10.94 0.05 12.41
CA VAL A 182 10.43 -0.14 11.05
C VAL A 182 9.01 -0.70 11.14
N GLU A 183 8.03 0.17 11.00
CA GLU A 183 6.61 -0.19 11.01
C GLU A 183 5.90 0.33 9.76
N SER A 184 4.94 -0.47 9.29
CA SER A 184 4.11 -0.05 8.15
C SER A 184 3.22 1.13 8.54
N GLU A 185 3.36 2.25 7.86
CA GLU A 185 2.50 3.42 8.03
C GLU A 185 1.03 3.16 7.64
N TRP A 186 0.76 2.09 6.91
CA TRP A 186 -0.59 1.71 6.44
C TRP A 186 -1.40 0.92 7.46
N ARG A 187 -0.85 0.63 8.63
CA ARG A 187 -1.61 -0.03 9.70
C ARG A 187 -2.79 0.82 10.17
N LYS A 188 -3.91 0.17 10.48
CA LYS A 188 -5.09 0.83 11.06
C LYS A 188 -4.93 1.08 12.56
N HIS A 189 -4.27 0.17 13.26
CA HIS A 189 -4.07 0.22 14.71
C HIS A 189 -2.68 -0.29 15.05
N HIS A 190 -1.99 0.45 15.89
CA HIS A 190 -0.69 0.06 16.38
C HIS A 190 -0.45 0.57 17.80
N THR A 191 -0.31 -0.33 18.75
CA THR A 191 0.10 -0.06 20.12
C THR A 191 1.34 -0.87 20.43
N SER A 192 2.46 -0.22 20.60
CA SER A 192 3.74 -0.85 21.01
C SER A 192 4.73 0.19 21.50
N SER A 193 5.90 -0.24 21.93
CA SER A 193 6.99 0.66 22.35
C SER A 193 7.65 1.42 21.20
N ILE A 194 7.31 1.09 19.93
CA ILE A 194 7.86 1.73 18.73
C ILE A 194 6.86 2.62 18.00
N THR A 195 5.67 2.88 18.60
CA THR A 195 4.73 3.87 18.06
C THR A 195 5.37 5.25 18.04
N ARG A 196 5.03 6.01 17.00
CA ARG A 196 5.53 7.37 16.81
C ARG A 196 4.88 8.33 17.79
N ASP A 197 5.64 9.33 18.21
CA ASP A 197 5.17 10.49 18.96
C ASP A 197 5.46 11.78 18.20
N VAL A 198 4.75 12.84 18.55
CA VAL A 198 5.00 14.20 18.07
C VAL A 198 6.01 14.88 19.00
N TRP A 199 7.06 15.37 18.42
CA TRP A 199 8.16 16.07 19.08
C TRP A 199 8.31 17.50 18.59
N MET A 200 8.89 18.34 19.42
CA MET A 200 9.33 19.68 19.07
C MET A 200 10.85 19.78 19.20
N TYR A 201 11.48 20.36 18.20
CA TYR A 201 12.91 20.69 18.20
C TYR A 201 13.09 22.20 18.19
N ASP A 202 13.76 22.72 19.20
CA ASP A 202 14.15 24.14 19.31
C ASP A 202 15.46 24.36 18.52
N THR A 203 15.40 25.17 17.47
CA THR A 203 16.54 25.38 16.55
C THR A 203 17.68 26.19 17.15
N LYS A 204 17.43 26.94 18.25
CA LYS A 204 18.45 27.76 18.92
C LYS A 204 19.19 26.98 19.98
N THR A 205 18.47 26.17 20.75
CA THR A 205 19.04 25.43 21.89
C THR A 205 19.40 23.98 21.55
N GLY A 206 18.88 23.43 20.45
CA GLY A 206 19.04 22.02 20.10
C GLY A 206 18.22 21.08 20.99
N LYS A 207 17.26 21.61 21.76
CA LYS A 207 16.46 20.80 22.69
C LYS A 207 15.34 20.09 21.96
N HIS A 208 15.19 18.79 22.23
CA HIS A 208 14.04 17.98 21.85
C HIS A 208 13.04 17.90 23.01
N THR A 209 11.75 18.03 22.71
CA THR A 209 10.68 17.92 23.70
C THR A 209 9.58 17.03 23.11
N ASN A 210 9.28 15.89 23.80
CA ASN A 210 8.13 15.06 23.44
C ASN A 210 6.84 15.79 23.85
N LEU A 211 5.93 15.97 22.90
CA LEU A 211 4.64 16.65 23.12
C LEU A 211 3.50 15.65 23.33
N THR A 212 3.65 14.41 22.85
CA THR A 212 2.59 13.40 22.95
C THR A 212 3.21 12.09 23.40
N GLU A 213 2.89 11.63 24.60
CA GLU A 213 3.39 10.38 25.15
C GLU A 213 2.19 9.48 25.47
N VAL A 214 1.83 8.60 24.51
CA VAL A 214 0.70 7.67 24.66
C VAL A 214 1.04 6.28 24.15
N ALA A 215 0.24 5.29 24.52
CA ALA A 215 0.41 3.92 24.05
C ALA A 215 0.05 3.72 22.56
N GLY A 216 -0.72 4.64 21.95
CA GLY A 216 -1.07 4.64 20.53
C GLY A 216 -0.12 5.48 19.69
N GLU A 217 -0.29 5.45 18.38
CA GLU A 217 0.55 6.20 17.45
C GLU A 217 0.03 7.63 17.25
N ASP A 218 0.92 8.61 17.43
CA ASP A 218 0.70 10.03 17.15
C ASP A 218 1.66 10.50 16.06
N ARG A 219 1.13 11.12 14.96
CA ARG A 219 1.98 11.46 13.81
C ARG A 219 1.45 12.62 12.99
N ASN A 220 2.23 13.00 11.97
CA ASN A 220 1.90 14.01 10.98
C ASN A 220 1.47 15.34 11.63
N PRO A 221 2.33 15.97 12.45
CA PRO A 221 2.00 17.22 13.11
C PRO A 221 1.93 18.38 12.13
N VAL A 222 0.96 19.27 12.33
CA VAL A 222 0.86 20.56 11.65
C VAL A 222 0.57 21.67 12.69
N LEU A 223 1.10 22.85 12.46
CA LEU A 223 0.96 24.00 13.37
C LEU A 223 -0.07 24.96 12.81
N SER A 224 -0.91 25.54 13.68
CA SER A 224 -1.80 26.62 13.27
C SER A 224 -1.03 27.84 12.77
N PRO A 225 -1.61 28.68 11.90
CA PRO A 225 -0.93 29.86 11.33
C PRO A 225 -0.46 30.85 12.38
N ASP A 226 -1.12 30.94 13.52
CA ASP A 226 -0.74 31.78 14.65
C ASP A 226 0.32 31.14 15.57
N GLY A 227 0.72 29.89 15.26
CA GLY A 227 1.72 29.15 16.03
C GLY A 227 1.27 28.63 17.39
N LYS A 228 -0.03 28.69 17.73
CA LYS A 228 -0.52 28.40 19.08
C LYS A 228 -1.14 27.01 19.24
N GLN A 229 -1.62 26.40 18.18
CA GLN A 229 -2.26 25.10 18.21
C GLN A 229 -1.48 24.10 17.37
N VAL A 230 -1.29 22.90 17.91
CA VAL A 230 -0.74 21.74 17.20
C VAL A 230 -1.89 20.82 16.82
N TYR A 231 -1.99 20.48 15.53
CA TYR A 231 -2.89 19.45 15.01
C TYR A 231 -2.07 18.24 14.61
N PHE A 232 -2.59 17.05 14.82
CA PHE A 232 -1.88 15.82 14.52
C PHE A 232 -2.85 14.65 14.34
N LEU A 233 -2.39 13.59 13.73
CA LEU A 233 -3.13 12.33 13.60
C LEU A 233 -2.85 11.44 14.80
N SER A 234 -3.91 10.93 15.44
CA SER A 234 -3.81 10.07 16.60
C SER A 234 -4.84 8.95 16.57
N GLU A 235 -4.45 7.78 17.03
CA GLU A 235 -5.35 6.65 17.26
C GLU A 235 -5.71 6.44 18.74
N ARG A 236 -5.50 7.46 19.56
CA ARG A 236 -5.90 7.41 20.98
C ARG A 236 -7.38 7.06 21.12
N ASN A 237 -7.76 6.49 22.24
CA ASN A 237 -9.10 5.99 22.52
C ASN A 237 -9.49 4.71 21.75
N GLY A 238 -8.52 3.94 21.24
CA GLY A 238 -8.73 2.64 20.62
C GLY A 238 -9.45 2.68 19.27
N GLY A 239 -9.53 3.88 18.65
CA GLY A 239 -10.14 4.08 17.33
C GLY A 239 -9.14 4.13 16.19
N SER A 240 -9.64 4.29 14.97
CA SER A 240 -8.80 4.66 13.82
C SER A 240 -8.23 6.06 13.99
N PHE A 241 -7.14 6.37 13.25
CA PHE A 241 -6.58 7.72 13.24
C PHE A 241 -7.64 8.78 12.95
N ASN A 242 -7.65 9.80 13.79
CA ASN A 242 -8.43 11.02 13.64
C ASN A 242 -7.52 12.22 13.86
N VAL A 243 -7.98 13.40 13.45
CA VAL A 243 -7.31 14.67 13.77
C VAL A 243 -7.62 15.05 15.20
N TYR A 244 -6.58 15.32 15.96
CA TYR A 244 -6.62 15.90 17.31
C TYR A 244 -5.87 17.23 17.33
N ARG A 245 -6.10 18.03 18.35
CA ARG A 245 -5.36 19.28 18.61
C ARG A 245 -5.06 19.48 20.07
N PHE A 246 -4.01 20.26 20.35
CA PHE A 246 -3.71 20.79 21.67
C PHE A 246 -3.07 22.19 21.57
N PRO A 247 -3.21 23.05 22.60
CA PRO A 247 -2.44 24.29 22.70
C PRO A 247 -0.95 23.99 22.86
N LEU A 248 -0.09 24.64 22.10
CA LEU A 248 1.37 24.40 22.14
C LEU A 248 1.97 24.62 23.54
N ASP A 249 1.44 25.58 24.30
CA ASP A 249 1.83 25.86 25.69
C ASP A 249 1.24 24.89 26.71
N ASN A 250 0.24 24.08 26.32
CA ASN A 250 -0.36 23.06 27.18
C ASN A 250 -0.64 21.75 26.41
N PRO A 251 0.41 20.94 26.09
CA PRO A 251 0.25 19.71 25.28
C PRO A 251 -0.64 18.63 25.94
N LYS A 252 -1.03 18.80 27.18
CA LYS A 252 -1.92 17.85 27.90
C LYS A 252 -3.41 18.09 27.60
N GLU A 253 -3.77 19.25 27.09
CA GLU A 253 -5.16 19.61 26.77
C GLU A 253 -5.54 19.16 25.35
N ILE A 254 -5.62 17.84 25.14
CA ILE A 254 -5.88 17.27 23.84
C ILE A 254 -7.36 17.14 23.56
N GLN A 255 -7.78 17.66 22.40
CA GLN A 255 -9.18 17.66 21.95
C GLN A 255 -9.31 17.00 20.57
N PRO A 256 -10.35 16.16 20.34
CA PRO A 256 -10.65 15.63 19.03
C PRO A 256 -11.19 16.73 18.09
N VAL A 257 -10.73 16.71 16.83
CA VAL A 257 -11.21 17.61 15.76
C VAL A 257 -12.09 16.84 14.78
N THR A 258 -11.78 15.56 14.55
CA THR A 258 -12.60 14.65 13.73
C THR A 258 -13.03 13.43 14.53
N SER A 259 -14.05 12.71 14.03
CA SER A 259 -14.62 11.54 14.74
C SER A 259 -15.01 10.41 13.77
N PHE A 260 -14.20 10.16 12.77
CA PHE A 260 -14.38 9.04 11.85
C PHE A 260 -14.16 7.70 12.57
N LYS A 261 -14.95 6.67 12.22
CA LYS A 261 -14.99 5.41 12.97
C LYS A 261 -14.39 4.21 12.23
N THR A 262 -14.48 4.20 10.91
CA THR A 262 -14.21 2.98 10.13
C THR A 262 -12.79 2.90 9.62
N ASN A 263 -12.30 3.97 9.02
CA ASN A 263 -10.97 4.03 8.38
C ASN A 263 -10.11 5.15 8.97
N PRO A 264 -8.79 5.07 8.84
CA PRO A 264 -7.90 6.12 9.33
C PRO A 264 -7.95 7.37 8.47
N VAL A 265 -7.89 8.54 9.11
CA VAL A 265 -7.52 9.81 8.49
C VAL A 265 -6.02 9.77 8.18
N ARG A 266 -5.60 10.31 7.01
CA ARG A 266 -4.20 10.31 6.56
C ARG A 266 -3.83 11.62 5.89
N PHE A 267 -2.51 11.88 5.77
CA PHE A 267 -1.94 13.00 5.00
C PHE A 267 -2.44 14.38 5.44
N LEU A 268 -2.32 14.66 6.73
CA LEU A 268 -2.78 15.93 7.30
C LEU A 268 -1.89 17.09 6.85
N SER A 269 -2.50 18.15 6.36
CA SER A 269 -1.87 19.44 6.06
C SER A 269 -2.79 20.60 6.43
N MET A 270 -2.26 21.83 6.47
CA MET A 270 -3.04 23.03 6.82
C MET A 270 -2.58 24.23 5.98
N GLY A 271 -3.54 24.99 5.45
CA GLY A 271 -3.29 26.27 4.81
C GLY A 271 -3.08 27.39 5.84
N ASN A 272 -2.49 28.52 5.40
CA ASN A 272 -2.30 29.71 6.27
C ASN A 272 -3.64 30.40 6.64
N ASP A 273 -4.75 30.00 6.02
CA ASP A 273 -6.10 30.42 6.38
C ASP A 273 -6.70 29.56 7.52
N GLY A 274 -5.95 28.54 8.00
CA GLY A 274 -6.39 27.59 9.00
C GLY A 274 -7.23 26.43 8.47
N THR A 275 -7.37 26.27 7.15
CA THR A 275 -8.09 25.14 6.56
C THR A 275 -7.24 23.88 6.64
N LEU A 276 -7.74 22.85 7.34
CA LEU A 276 -7.19 21.50 7.34
C LEU A 276 -7.50 20.80 6.03
N CYS A 277 -6.54 20.03 5.52
CA CYS A 277 -6.71 19.13 4.40
C CYS A 277 -6.15 17.74 4.76
N TYR A 278 -6.90 16.68 4.46
CA TYR A 278 -6.53 15.30 4.75
C TYR A 278 -7.30 14.34 3.86
N THR A 279 -6.92 13.07 3.88
CA THR A 279 -7.72 12.03 3.24
C THR A 279 -8.46 11.18 4.27
N TYR A 280 -9.63 10.73 3.87
CA TYR A 280 -10.40 9.71 4.56
C TYR A 280 -11.06 8.82 3.52
N ASP A 281 -10.95 7.51 3.69
CA ASP A 281 -11.52 6.50 2.78
C ASP A 281 -11.07 6.65 1.31
N GLY A 282 -9.82 7.07 1.11
CA GLY A 282 -9.24 7.29 -0.22
C GLY A 282 -9.67 8.57 -0.93
N GLU A 283 -10.43 9.44 -0.26
CA GLU A 283 -10.96 10.69 -0.80
C GLU A 283 -10.43 11.90 -0.02
N ILE A 284 -10.39 13.06 -0.66
CA ILE A 284 -9.88 14.30 -0.07
C ILE A 284 -10.98 15.03 0.70
N TYR A 285 -10.62 15.54 1.87
CA TYR A 285 -11.48 16.39 2.69
C TYR A 285 -10.77 17.69 3.05
N THR A 286 -11.53 18.78 3.09
CA THR A 286 -11.13 20.04 3.70
C THR A 286 -12.02 20.35 4.90
N GLN A 287 -11.46 21.02 5.90
CA GLN A 287 -12.18 21.38 7.12
C GLN A 287 -11.62 22.66 7.70
N PRO A 288 -12.43 23.75 7.80
CA PRO A 288 -12.07 24.89 8.64
C PRO A 288 -11.86 24.45 10.09
N VAL A 289 -10.95 25.09 10.82
CA VAL A 289 -10.55 24.68 12.19
C VAL A 289 -11.73 24.34 13.10
N ASP A 290 -12.76 25.18 13.10
CA ASP A 290 -13.97 24.98 13.91
C ASP A 290 -15.19 24.53 13.07
N GLY A 291 -14.93 24.07 11.84
CA GLY A 291 -15.96 23.64 10.91
C GLY A 291 -16.14 22.11 10.88
N LYS A 292 -17.01 21.68 9.98
CA LYS A 292 -17.22 20.25 9.72
C LYS A 292 -16.40 19.80 8.51
N PRO A 293 -15.99 18.52 8.46
CA PRO A 293 -15.39 17.93 7.28
C PRO A 293 -16.26 18.11 6.03
N LYS A 294 -15.65 18.56 4.95
CA LYS A 294 -16.27 18.67 3.63
C LYS A 294 -15.46 17.88 2.63
N LYS A 295 -16.10 16.92 1.98
CA LYS A 295 -15.49 16.16 0.88
C LYS A 295 -15.22 17.08 -0.31
N VAL A 296 -14.03 17.00 -0.86
CA VAL A 296 -13.64 17.67 -2.10
C VAL A 296 -14.03 16.77 -3.27
N ALA A 297 -14.97 17.21 -4.08
CA ALA A 297 -15.36 16.47 -5.28
C ALA A 297 -14.26 16.61 -6.34
N VAL A 298 -13.48 15.57 -6.56
CA VAL A 298 -12.42 15.53 -7.56
C VAL A 298 -12.91 14.76 -8.78
N SER A 299 -12.73 15.34 -9.96
CA SER A 299 -12.94 14.66 -11.24
C SER A 299 -11.66 14.70 -12.08
N LEU A 300 -11.42 13.63 -12.82
CA LEU A 300 -10.32 13.51 -13.78
C LEU A 300 -10.90 13.40 -15.16
N VAL A 301 -10.40 14.21 -16.08
CA VAL A 301 -10.64 14.02 -17.52
C VAL A 301 -9.44 13.27 -18.08
N ARG A 302 -9.63 12.03 -18.43
CA ARG A 302 -8.60 11.16 -18.99
C ARG A 302 -9.12 10.46 -20.22
N ASP A 303 -8.28 10.42 -21.23
CA ASP A 303 -8.54 9.73 -22.52
C ASP A 303 -7.72 8.41 -22.60
N ASP A 304 -7.28 7.89 -21.46
CA ASP A 304 -6.28 6.82 -21.45
C ASP A 304 -6.82 5.46 -20.94
N GLU A 305 -8.13 5.32 -20.73
CA GLU A 305 -8.68 4.07 -20.19
C GLU A 305 -8.70 2.91 -21.20
N GLU A 306 -8.65 3.19 -22.49
CA GLU A 306 -8.76 2.16 -23.53
C GLU A 306 -7.53 2.06 -24.45
N LEU A 307 -6.54 2.92 -24.30
CA LEU A 307 -5.32 2.80 -25.09
C LEU A 307 -4.44 1.69 -24.53
N PRO A 308 -3.96 0.76 -25.37
CA PRO A 308 -2.95 -0.20 -24.95
C PRO A 308 -1.65 0.56 -24.66
N VAL A 309 -1.48 0.95 -23.40
CA VAL A 309 -0.22 1.57 -22.95
C VAL A 309 0.81 0.46 -22.81
N SER A 310 1.89 0.56 -23.55
CA SER A 310 3.03 -0.35 -23.41
C SER A 310 3.84 0.09 -22.20
N TYR A 311 3.73 -0.63 -21.10
CA TYR A 311 4.59 -0.44 -19.93
C TYR A 311 5.77 -1.41 -20.00
N SER A 312 6.98 -0.89 -19.87
CA SER A 312 8.17 -1.72 -19.68
C SER A 312 8.49 -1.80 -18.19
N PHE A 313 8.08 -2.88 -17.53
CA PHE A 313 8.41 -3.14 -16.14
C PHE A 313 9.68 -3.99 -16.08
N THR A 314 10.78 -3.40 -15.69
CA THR A 314 12.03 -4.13 -15.45
C THR A 314 12.17 -4.61 -14.01
N ARG A 315 11.31 -4.14 -13.09
CA ARG A 315 11.29 -4.45 -11.65
C ARG A 315 9.89 -4.31 -11.09
N GLY A 316 9.65 -4.88 -9.91
CA GLY A 316 8.45 -4.62 -9.12
C GLY A 316 7.32 -5.63 -9.29
N ALA A 317 7.56 -6.78 -9.89
CA ALA A 317 6.62 -7.89 -9.78
C ALA A 317 6.62 -8.41 -8.33
N SER A 318 5.46 -8.41 -7.69
CA SER A 318 5.29 -8.90 -6.31
C SER A 318 5.04 -10.40 -6.24
N GLU A 319 4.43 -10.95 -7.28
CA GLU A 319 4.08 -12.37 -7.40
C GLU A 319 4.25 -12.81 -8.86
N ALA A 320 4.58 -14.08 -9.07
CA ALA A 320 4.61 -14.68 -10.38
C ALA A 320 4.26 -16.18 -10.30
N VAL A 321 3.41 -16.66 -11.23
CA VAL A 321 3.05 -18.07 -11.36
C VAL A 321 3.12 -18.50 -12.82
N VAL A 322 3.60 -19.73 -13.04
CA VAL A 322 3.72 -20.32 -14.38
C VAL A 322 2.47 -21.15 -14.66
N SER A 323 1.96 -21.10 -15.88
CA SER A 323 0.86 -21.96 -16.32
C SER A 323 1.25 -23.46 -16.27
N PRO A 324 0.31 -24.39 -16.08
CA PRO A 324 0.62 -25.83 -16.05
C PRO A 324 1.38 -26.35 -17.27
N ASP A 325 1.14 -25.77 -18.46
CA ASP A 325 1.85 -26.14 -19.69
C ASP A 325 3.22 -25.44 -19.86
N GLY A 326 3.61 -24.56 -18.94
CA GLY A 326 4.88 -23.84 -18.95
C GLY A 326 4.99 -22.74 -19.99
N LYS A 327 3.91 -22.36 -20.68
CA LYS A 327 3.95 -21.41 -21.82
C LYS A 327 3.57 -19.99 -21.45
N GLN A 328 2.99 -19.76 -20.29
CA GLN A 328 2.55 -18.47 -19.82
C GLN A 328 3.06 -18.21 -18.39
N VAL A 329 3.32 -16.95 -18.08
CA VAL A 329 3.61 -16.48 -16.71
C VAL A 329 2.63 -15.39 -16.37
N ALA A 330 1.81 -15.60 -15.34
CA ALA A 330 1.01 -14.55 -14.73
C ALA A 330 1.81 -13.89 -13.61
N PHE A 331 1.73 -12.58 -13.50
CA PHE A 331 2.43 -11.81 -12.48
C PHE A 331 1.65 -10.55 -12.09
N ILE A 332 1.98 -10.00 -10.93
CA ILE A 332 1.34 -8.78 -10.42
C ILE A 332 2.36 -7.65 -10.38
N VAL A 333 1.98 -6.52 -10.97
CA VAL A 333 2.73 -5.28 -10.91
C VAL A 333 1.77 -4.14 -10.56
N ARG A 334 2.09 -3.34 -9.56
CA ARG A 334 1.26 -2.24 -9.06
C ARG A 334 -0.19 -2.64 -8.72
N GLY A 335 -0.37 -3.87 -8.25
CA GLY A 335 -1.69 -4.41 -7.91
C GLY A 335 -2.49 -4.98 -9.07
N GLU A 336 -2.02 -4.87 -10.31
CA GLU A 336 -2.72 -5.38 -11.50
C GLU A 336 -2.12 -6.70 -11.98
N VAL A 337 -2.98 -7.57 -12.49
CA VAL A 337 -2.61 -8.88 -13.04
C VAL A 337 -2.24 -8.77 -14.52
N PHE A 338 -1.05 -9.25 -14.85
CA PHE A 338 -0.56 -9.38 -16.22
C PHE A 338 -0.24 -10.84 -16.53
N VAL A 339 -0.36 -11.20 -17.80
CA VAL A 339 0.09 -12.51 -18.30
C VAL A 339 0.99 -12.30 -19.51
N THR A 340 2.19 -12.86 -19.46
CA THR A 340 3.14 -12.84 -20.56
C THR A 340 3.35 -14.23 -21.16
N SER A 341 3.66 -14.29 -22.44
CA SER A 341 4.12 -15.53 -23.08
C SER A 341 5.57 -15.80 -22.73
N VAL A 342 5.90 -17.08 -22.48
CA VAL A 342 7.30 -17.53 -22.30
C VAL A 342 8.04 -17.57 -23.64
N GLU A 343 7.32 -17.85 -24.72
CA GLU A 343 7.89 -18.01 -26.06
C GLU A 343 7.98 -16.69 -26.83
N TYR A 344 7.01 -15.81 -26.65
CA TYR A 344 6.89 -14.56 -27.40
C TYR A 344 6.87 -13.37 -26.43
N GLY A 345 7.36 -12.22 -26.85
CA GLY A 345 7.40 -11.00 -26.05
C GLY A 345 6.03 -10.29 -25.87
N THR A 346 4.91 -11.03 -25.95
CA THR A 346 3.55 -10.48 -25.79
C THR A 346 3.10 -10.57 -24.34
N THR A 347 2.60 -9.46 -23.81
CA THR A 347 2.05 -9.37 -22.45
C THR A 347 0.65 -8.75 -22.51
N LYS A 348 -0.28 -9.30 -21.75
CA LYS A 348 -1.66 -8.83 -21.62
C LYS A 348 -1.94 -8.41 -20.19
N GLN A 349 -2.47 -7.24 -19.99
CA GLN A 349 -3.10 -6.86 -18.73
C GLN A 349 -4.46 -7.54 -18.63
N VAL A 350 -4.72 -8.22 -17.51
CA VAL A 350 -5.96 -8.98 -17.26
C VAL A 350 -6.93 -8.17 -16.43
N THR A 351 -6.44 -7.47 -15.40
CA THR A 351 -7.25 -6.62 -14.53
C THR A 351 -7.04 -5.15 -14.82
N HIS A 352 -8.08 -4.33 -14.62
CA HIS A 352 -8.07 -2.88 -14.88
C HIS A 352 -8.87 -2.19 -13.77
N THR A 353 -8.47 -2.37 -12.52
CA THR A 353 -9.21 -1.85 -11.37
C THR A 353 -8.32 -0.96 -10.51
N PRO A 354 -8.89 0.00 -9.78
CA PRO A 354 -8.10 0.80 -8.85
C PRO A 354 -7.68 0.04 -7.59
N GLU A 355 -8.25 -1.16 -7.36
CA GLU A 355 -7.94 -2.01 -6.22
C GLU A 355 -6.74 -2.92 -6.52
N ALA A 356 -6.12 -3.46 -5.47
CA ALA A 356 -4.98 -4.35 -5.61
C ALA A 356 -5.40 -5.82 -5.66
N GLU A 357 -4.82 -6.55 -6.62
CA GLU A 357 -4.92 -7.99 -6.75
C GLU A 357 -3.69 -8.69 -6.15
N ARG A 358 -3.88 -9.94 -5.70
CA ARG A 358 -2.83 -10.84 -5.24
C ARG A 358 -3.25 -12.30 -5.19
N GLY A 359 -2.30 -13.20 -4.91
CA GLY A 359 -2.58 -14.62 -4.73
C GLY A 359 -2.95 -15.31 -6.03
N LEU A 360 -2.07 -15.27 -7.03
CA LEU A 360 -2.33 -15.84 -8.35
C LEU A 360 -2.30 -17.37 -8.37
N SER A 361 -3.23 -17.99 -9.09
CA SER A 361 -3.16 -19.40 -9.47
C SER A 361 -3.76 -19.63 -10.86
N PHE A 362 -3.07 -20.42 -11.70
CA PHE A 362 -3.59 -20.88 -12.98
C PHE A 362 -4.50 -22.10 -12.81
N GLY A 363 -5.58 -22.16 -13.59
CA GLY A 363 -6.36 -23.37 -13.77
C GLY A 363 -5.62 -24.42 -14.60
N ALA A 364 -5.97 -25.69 -14.40
CA ALA A 364 -5.42 -26.83 -15.15
C ALA A 364 -5.65 -26.73 -16.68
N ASP A 365 -6.59 -25.90 -17.10
CA ASP A 365 -6.96 -25.60 -18.48
C ASP A 365 -6.02 -24.59 -19.16
N ASN A 366 -5.08 -23.96 -18.44
CA ASN A 366 -4.21 -22.85 -18.88
C ASN A 366 -4.99 -21.61 -19.37
N ARG A 367 -6.29 -21.55 -19.14
CA ARG A 367 -7.23 -20.55 -19.66
C ARG A 367 -8.00 -19.82 -18.58
N SER A 368 -7.77 -20.20 -17.33
CA SER A 368 -8.39 -19.61 -16.14
C SER A 368 -7.34 -19.16 -15.15
N LEU A 369 -7.58 -18.01 -14.50
CA LEU A 369 -6.78 -17.47 -13.41
C LEU A 369 -7.70 -17.16 -12.24
N VAL A 370 -7.29 -17.50 -11.03
CA VAL A 370 -7.93 -17.02 -9.80
C VAL A 370 -6.97 -16.14 -9.04
N TYR A 371 -7.52 -15.15 -8.38
CA TYR A 371 -6.80 -14.19 -7.53
C TYR A 371 -7.76 -13.57 -6.51
N SER A 372 -7.22 -12.92 -5.50
CA SER A 372 -7.97 -12.08 -4.59
C SER A 372 -7.85 -10.62 -4.96
N SER A 373 -8.92 -9.84 -4.78
CA SER A 373 -9.00 -8.41 -5.06
C SER A 373 -9.67 -7.68 -3.90
N GLU A 374 -9.24 -6.45 -3.63
CA GLU A 374 -9.79 -5.61 -2.55
C GLU A 374 -11.08 -4.88 -2.94
N ARG A 375 -11.71 -5.26 -4.01
CA ARG A 375 -12.98 -4.68 -4.48
C ARG A 375 -14.05 -4.71 -3.40
N ASN A 376 -14.85 -3.67 -3.31
CA ASN A 376 -15.87 -3.50 -2.26
C ASN A 376 -15.30 -3.36 -0.84
N GLY A 377 -14.04 -2.92 -0.69
CA GLY A 377 -13.39 -2.63 0.59
C GLY A 377 -12.98 -3.85 1.41
N LYS A 378 -13.00 -5.05 0.81
CA LYS A 378 -12.51 -6.31 1.39
C LYS A 378 -11.93 -7.18 0.31
N ARG A 379 -10.96 -8.02 0.68
CA ARG A 379 -10.46 -9.04 -0.23
C ARG A 379 -11.49 -10.13 -0.43
N ASP A 380 -11.76 -10.43 -1.69
CA ASP A 380 -12.58 -11.54 -2.10
C ASP A 380 -12.01 -12.18 -3.37
N LEU A 381 -12.49 -13.36 -3.73
CA LEU A 381 -11.94 -14.16 -4.81
C LEU A 381 -12.61 -13.83 -6.14
N TYR A 382 -11.77 -13.68 -7.15
CA TYR A 382 -12.19 -13.48 -8.54
C TYR A 382 -11.57 -14.54 -9.44
N ILE A 383 -12.27 -14.85 -10.52
CA ILE A 383 -11.81 -15.74 -11.58
C ILE A 383 -11.89 -15.03 -12.91
N ALA A 384 -10.77 -14.96 -13.63
CA ALA A 384 -10.71 -14.50 -15.01
C ALA A 384 -10.60 -15.70 -15.95
N LYS A 385 -11.36 -15.69 -17.04
CA LYS A 385 -11.42 -16.79 -18.01
C LYS A 385 -11.33 -16.25 -19.44
N ILE A 386 -10.61 -16.96 -20.29
CA ILE A 386 -10.63 -16.71 -21.74
C ILE A 386 -11.96 -17.24 -22.29
N SER A 387 -12.84 -16.35 -22.75
CA SER A 387 -14.21 -16.70 -23.16
C SER A 387 -14.26 -17.33 -24.54
N ARG A 388 -13.44 -16.86 -25.49
CA ARG A 388 -13.44 -17.37 -26.86
C ARG A 388 -12.62 -18.66 -26.99
N LYS A 389 -13.18 -19.67 -27.63
CA LYS A 389 -12.51 -20.98 -27.81
C LYS A 389 -11.28 -20.88 -28.72
N GLU A 390 -11.30 -19.94 -29.65
CA GLU A 390 -10.23 -19.67 -30.61
C GLU A 390 -8.98 -19.07 -29.96
N ASP A 391 -9.15 -18.36 -28.85
CA ASP A 391 -8.08 -17.75 -28.10
C ASP A 391 -7.39 -18.82 -27.24
N LEU A 392 -6.15 -19.16 -27.55
CA LEU A 392 -5.47 -20.29 -26.92
C LEU A 392 -4.80 -19.95 -25.57
N ASN A 393 -4.48 -18.67 -25.35
CA ASN A 393 -3.73 -18.21 -24.19
C ASN A 393 -4.08 -16.74 -23.85
N PHE A 394 -3.81 -16.32 -22.63
CA PHE A 394 -4.10 -14.96 -22.15
C PHE A 394 -3.40 -13.86 -22.96
N PRO A 395 -2.08 -13.95 -23.29
CA PRO A 395 -1.39 -12.90 -24.03
C PRO A 395 -2.07 -12.52 -25.36
N ASN A 396 -2.71 -13.49 -26.02
CA ASN A 396 -3.39 -13.30 -27.30
C ASN A 396 -4.93 -13.29 -27.18
N ALA A 397 -5.47 -13.38 -25.97
CA ALA A 397 -6.91 -13.41 -25.76
C ALA A 397 -7.57 -12.10 -26.24
N THR A 398 -8.64 -12.24 -27.00
CA THR A 398 -9.44 -11.10 -27.51
C THR A 398 -10.61 -10.78 -26.60
N LEU A 399 -11.02 -11.74 -25.75
CA LEU A 399 -12.06 -11.56 -24.74
C LEU A 399 -11.72 -12.35 -23.49
N ILE A 400 -11.57 -11.64 -22.39
CA ILE A 400 -11.42 -12.18 -21.03
C ILE A 400 -12.64 -11.76 -20.24
N GLU A 401 -13.30 -12.72 -19.61
CA GLU A 401 -14.41 -12.45 -18.70
C GLU A 401 -13.95 -12.67 -17.28
N GLU A 402 -14.36 -11.79 -16.39
CA GLU A 402 -14.03 -11.81 -14.97
C GLU A 402 -15.32 -11.85 -14.14
N GLU A 403 -15.34 -12.74 -13.15
CA GLU A 403 -16.47 -12.85 -12.23
C GLU A 403 -16.00 -13.08 -10.78
N PRO A 404 -16.72 -12.59 -9.76
CA PRO A 404 -16.47 -12.99 -8.39
C PRO A 404 -16.78 -14.47 -8.21
N LEU A 405 -15.87 -15.18 -7.55
CA LEU A 405 -16.00 -16.62 -7.32
C LEU A 405 -17.03 -16.95 -6.22
N ILE A 406 -17.09 -16.10 -5.19
CA ILE A 406 -18.01 -16.17 -4.07
C ILE A 406 -18.73 -14.82 -3.92
N HIS A 407 -20.04 -14.85 -3.72
CA HIS A 407 -20.88 -13.64 -3.66
C HIS A 407 -21.23 -13.19 -2.22
N ASP A 408 -20.40 -13.50 -1.26
CA ASP A 408 -20.60 -13.15 0.14
C ASP A 408 -19.63 -12.05 0.56
N LYS A 409 -20.16 -10.88 0.89
CA LYS A 409 -19.36 -9.68 1.25
C LYS A 409 -18.95 -9.62 2.74
N LYS A 410 -19.10 -10.69 3.51
CA LYS A 410 -18.90 -10.62 4.96
C LYS A 410 -17.48 -10.93 5.42
N LEU A 411 -16.76 -11.81 4.73
CA LEU A 411 -15.49 -12.39 5.16
C LEU A 411 -14.36 -11.99 4.22
N GLU A 412 -13.14 -11.91 4.73
CA GLU A 412 -11.93 -11.74 3.89
C GLU A 412 -11.52 -13.11 3.33
N ARG A 413 -11.19 -13.16 2.04
CA ARG A 413 -10.71 -14.38 1.35
C ARG A 413 -9.48 -14.06 0.51
N ASP A 414 -8.48 -14.94 0.63
CA ASP A 414 -7.17 -14.66 0.10
C ASP A 414 -6.43 -15.93 -0.34
N TYR A 415 -5.33 -15.76 -1.10
CA TYR A 415 -4.41 -16.82 -1.53
C TYR A 415 -5.11 -18.02 -2.19
N PRO A 416 -5.94 -17.80 -3.23
CA PRO A 416 -6.62 -18.91 -3.91
C PRO A 416 -5.65 -19.83 -4.65
N GLN A 417 -5.95 -21.14 -4.65
CA GLN A 417 -5.22 -22.14 -5.43
C GLN A 417 -6.20 -23.13 -6.07
N PHE A 418 -6.10 -23.31 -7.37
CA PHE A 418 -6.85 -24.37 -8.05
C PHE A 418 -6.44 -25.75 -7.55
N SER A 419 -7.40 -26.65 -7.46
CA SER A 419 -7.12 -28.08 -7.34
C SER A 419 -6.44 -28.61 -8.60
N PRO A 420 -5.65 -29.72 -8.51
CA PRO A 420 -4.97 -30.29 -9.67
C PRO A 420 -5.90 -30.68 -10.83
N ASP A 421 -7.14 -31.04 -10.55
CA ASP A 421 -8.15 -31.37 -11.56
C ASP A 421 -8.94 -30.14 -12.06
N GLY A 422 -8.66 -28.96 -11.53
CA GLY A 422 -9.29 -27.68 -11.91
C GLY A 422 -10.75 -27.50 -11.50
N LYS A 423 -11.32 -28.40 -10.67
CA LYS A 423 -12.74 -28.34 -10.29
C LYS A 423 -13.03 -27.57 -9.02
N GLU A 424 -12.01 -27.31 -8.22
CA GLU A 424 -12.12 -26.66 -6.94
C GLU A 424 -11.06 -25.57 -6.79
N VAL A 425 -11.33 -24.61 -5.91
CA VAL A 425 -10.37 -23.60 -5.48
C VAL A 425 -10.28 -23.62 -3.96
N ALA A 426 -9.08 -23.86 -3.43
CA ALA A 426 -8.78 -23.65 -2.03
C ALA A 426 -8.41 -22.20 -1.77
N PHE A 427 -8.67 -21.69 -0.57
CA PHE A 427 -8.36 -20.32 -0.18
C PHE A 427 -8.29 -20.18 1.34
N ILE A 428 -7.69 -19.11 1.80
CA ILE A 428 -7.67 -18.75 3.21
C ILE A 428 -8.79 -17.74 3.49
N GLU A 429 -9.64 -18.06 4.45
CA GLU A 429 -10.72 -17.20 4.94
C GLU A 429 -10.35 -16.61 6.31
N ASP A 430 -10.59 -15.30 6.49
CA ASP A 430 -10.28 -14.55 7.72
C ASP A 430 -8.86 -14.79 8.24
N ARG A 431 -7.90 -15.03 7.33
CA ARG A 431 -6.46 -15.19 7.58
C ARG A 431 -6.04 -16.47 8.31
N ASN A 432 -6.96 -17.32 8.75
CA ASN A 432 -6.63 -18.49 9.57
C ASN A 432 -7.37 -19.77 9.23
N ARG A 433 -8.36 -19.76 8.33
CA ARG A 433 -9.12 -20.96 7.93
C ARG A 433 -8.81 -21.36 6.50
N LEU A 434 -8.42 -22.59 6.29
CA LEU A 434 -8.35 -23.17 4.95
C LEU A 434 -9.74 -23.66 4.53
N MET A 435 -10.22 -23.12 3.43
CA MET A 435 -11.53 -23.41 2.86
C MET A 435 -11.37 -23.89 1.42
N VAL A 436 -12.37 -24.55 0.89
CA VAL A 436 -12.43 -24.99 -0.50
C VAL A 436 -13.80 -24.70 -1.08
N VAL A 437 -13.85 -24.09 -2.26
CA VAL A 437 -15.08 -23.91 -3.05
C VAL A 437 -15.06 -24.80 -4.28
N ASN A 438 -16.17 -25.50 -4.53
CA ASN A 438 -16.37 -26.24 -5.77
C ASN A 438 -16.90 -25.30 -6.86
N LEU A 439 -16.25 -25.28 -8.02
CA LEU A 439 -16.52 -24.31 -9.09
C LEU A 439 -17.87 -24.48 -9.76
N ASP A 440 -18.36 -25.72 -9.86
CA ASP A 440 -19.65 -26.01 -10.48
C ASP A 440 -20.82 -25.74 -9.54
N THR A 441 -20.73 -26.27 -8.33
CA THR A 441 -21.84 -26.22 -7.36
C THR A 441 -21.84 -24.98 -6.49
N LYS A 442 -20.72 -24.21 -6.50
CA LYS A 442 -20.44 -23.06 -5.64
C LYS A 442 -20.52 -23.37 -4.12
N LYS A 443 -20.51 -24.63 -3.75
CA LYS A 443 -20.51 -25.05 -2.34
C LYS A 443 -19.13 -24.87 -1.74
N VAL A 444 -19.10 -24.24 -0.58
CA VAL A 444 -17.89 -24.03 0.22
C VAL A 444 -17.83 -25.06 1.33
N ARG A 445 -16.65 -25.67 1.55
CA ARG A 445 -16.38 -26.53 2.71
C ARG A 445 -15.16 -26.02 3.47
N GLN A 446 -15.17 -26.25 4.76
CA GLN A 446 -14.05 -25.93 5.65
C GLN A 446 -13.10 -27.12 5.73
N VAL A 447 -11.78 -26.83 5.68
CA VAL A 447 -10.71 -27.83 5.88
C VAL A 447 -10.08 -27.68 7.26
N THR A 448 -9.79 -26.43 7.70
CA THR A 448 -9.29 -26.15 9.05
C THR A 448 -10.22 -25.17 9.78
N ASP A 449 -10.29 -25.28 11.09
CA ASP A 449 -11.19 -24.47 11.93
C ASP A 449 -10.63 -23.11 12.36
N GLY A 450 -9.38 -22.82 11.98
CA GLY A 450 -8.70 -21.57 12.32
C GLY A 450 -8.03 -21.57 13.70
N SER A 451 -8.14 -22.64 14.48
CA SER A 451 -7.50 -22.74 15.80
C SER A 451 -5.97 -22.91 15.75
N THR A 452 -5.47 -23.24 14.57
CA THR A 452 -4.06 -23.60 14.33
C THR A 452 -3.24 -22.49 13.66
N TRP A 453 -3.79 -21.28 13.55
CA TRP A 453 -3.07 -20.14 12.99
C TRP A 453 -3.54 -18.80 13.59
N TYR A 454 -2.63 -17.85 13.74
CA TYR A 454 -2.95 -16.52 14.27
C TYR A 454 -3.18 -15.50 13.16
N THR A 455 -4.29 -14.80 13.22
CA THR A 455 -4.70 -13.80 12.23
C THR A 455 -3.69 -12.64 12.07
N ARG A 456 -2.86 -12.38 13.07
CA ARG A 456 -1.83 -11.33 13.03
C ARG A 456 -0.73 -11.56 12.00
N PHE A 457 -0.48 -12.81 11.62
CA PHE A 457 0.55 -13.17 10.64
C PHE A 457 0.05 -13.13 9.18
N GLY A 458 -1.20 -12.79 8.94
CA GLY A 458 -1.83 -12.92 7.65
C GLY A 458 -2.22 -14.37 7.37
N GLY A 459 -2.14 -14.80 6.12
CA GLY A 459 -2.36 -16.20 5.75
C GLY A 459 -1.15 -17.08 6.08
N PHE A 460 -1.28 -18.36 5.78
CA PHE A 460 -0.23 -19.37 5.91
C PHE A 460 -0.03 -20.08 4.57
N ASP A 461 1.15 -20.64 4.36
CA ASP A 461 1.44 -21.40 3.15
C ASP A 461 0.76 -22.76 3.19
N TYR A 462 0.15 -23.12 2.08
CA TYR A 462 -0.46 -24.43 1.87
C TYR A 462 -0.31 -24.87 0.41
N SER A 463 -0.49 -26.16 0.12
CA SER A 463 -0.42 -26.69 -1.22
C SER A 463 -1.24 -27.98 -1.35
N TRP A 464 -1.98 -28.11 -2.45
CA TRP A 464 -2.65 -29.34 -2.82
C TRP A 464 -1.65 -30.48 -3.09
N SER A 465 -1.99 -31.70 -2.67
CA SER A 465 -1.31 -32.89 -3.17
C SER A 465 -1.60 -33.09 -4.67
N PRO A 466 -0.70 -33.74 -5.43
CA PRO A 466 -0.91 -33.97 -6.86
C PRO A 466 -2.17 -34.76 -7.19
N ASP A 467 -2.68 -35.59 -6.26
CA ASP A 467 -3.91 -36.36 -6.41
C ASP A 467 -5.16 -35.62 -5.90
N GLY A 468 -4.99 -34.40 -5.39
CA GLY A 468 -6.08 -33.54 -4.88
C GLY A 468 -6.74 -34.02 -3.59
N LYS A 469 -6.18 -35.02 -2.88
CA LYS A 469 -6.80 -35.61 -1.70
C LYS A 469 -6.31 -35.03 -0.38
N TRP A 470 -5.17 -34.34 -0.39
CA TRP A 470 -4.51 -33.81 0.78
C TRP A 470 -4.05 -32.38 0.56
N PHE A 471 -3.89 -31.67 1.67
CA PHE A 471 -3.09 -30.45 1.74
C PHE A 471 -1.87 -30.69 2.61
N THR A 472 -0.73 -30.14 2.20
CA THR A 472 0.33 -29.78 3.12
C THR A 472 0.18 -28.31 3.47
N LEU A 473 0.44 -27.93 4.73
CA LEU A 473 0.24 -26.57 5.22
C LEU A 473 1.18 -26.24 6.37
N GLU A 474 1.42 -24.95 6.57
CA GLU A 474 1.95 -24.42 7.81
C GLU A 474 0.86 -24.36 8.87
N PHE A 475 1.18 -24.72 10.09
CA PHE A 475 0.28 -24.59 11.21
C PHE A 475 1.04 -24.41 12.54
N ILE A 476 0.40 -23.84 13.52
CA ILE A 476 0.96 -23.70 14.86
C ILE A 476 0.38 -24.82 15.73
N GLY A 477 1.19 -25.86 15.92
CA GLY A 477 0.85 -26.99 16.79
C GLY A 477 1.15 -26.69 18.25
N ASN A 478 0.46 -27.41 19.15
CA ASN A 478 0.73 -27.41 20.61
C ASN A 478 0.81 -26.00 21.25
N LYS A 479 0.19 -24.98 20.66
CA LYS A 479 0.23 -23.58 21.12
C LYS A 479 1.65 -22.99 21.19
N HIS A 480 2.56 -23.43 20.34
CA HIS A 480 3.94 -22.97 20.26
C HIS A 480 4.11 -21.72 19.40
N ASP A 481 3.26 -20.71 19.58
CA ASP A 481 3.49 -19.41 18.93
C ASP A 481 4.87 -18.82 19.35
N PRO A 482 5.71 -18.35 18.41
CA PRO A 482 5.48 -18.14 16.96
C PRO A 482 5.97 -19.28 16.03
N TYR A 483 6.27 -20.43 16.55
CA TYR A 483 6.91 -21.51 15.79
C TYR A 483 5.89 -22.34 15.01
N SER A 484 5.99 -22.31 13.68
CA SER A 484 5.14 -23.11 12.80
C SER A 484 5.76 -24.48 12.52
N ASP A 485 4.90 -25.47 12.42
CA ASP A 485 5.19 -26.82 11.94
C ASP A 485 4.60 -27.04 10.54
N ILE A 486 5.06 -28.09 9.86
CA ILE A 486 4.47 -28.57 8.62
C ILE A 486 3.50 -29.71 8.91
N GLY A 487 2.30 -29.59 8.39
CA GLY A 487 1.24 -30.57 8.58
C GLY A 487 0.66 -31.11 7.28
N LEU A 488 -0.04 -32.25 7.43
CA LEU A 488 -0.92 -32.83 6.42
C LEU A 488 -2.35 -32.83 6.93
N VAL A 489 -3.29 -32.45 6.06
CA VAL A 489 -4.73 -32.57 6.35
C VAL A 489 -5.47 -33.08 5.13
N SER A 490 -6.51 -33.91 5.34
CA SER A 490 -7.37 -34.40 4.27
C SER A 490 -8.15 -33.25 3.62
N ALA A 491 -8.18 -33.21 2.29
CA ALA A 491 -8.85 -32.14 1.53
C ALA A 491 -10.39 -32.16 1.66
N ASP A 492 -10.96 -33.24 2.16
CA ASP A 492 -12.40 -33.35 2.44
C ASP A 492 -12.83 -32.68 3.76
N GLY A 493 -11.86 -32.18 4.54
CA GLY A 493 -12.12 -31.53 5.82
C GLY A 493 -12.49 -32.47 6.98
N LYS A 494 -12.33 -33.79 6.82
CA LYS A 494 -12.71 -34.80 7.80
C LYS A 494 -11.52 -35.39 8.55
N GLY A 495 -10.58 -34.60 8.95
CA GLY A 495 -9.40 -35.11 9.64
C GLY A 495 -8.72 -34.09 10.51
N GLN A 496 -7.91 -34.56 11.43
CA GLN A 496 -6.99 -33.70 12.18
C GLN A 496 -5.71 -33.47 11.36
N ILE A 497 -5.03 -32.36 11.62
CA ILE A 497 -3.72 -32.09 11.03
C ILE A 497 -2.71 -33.09 11.60
N ILE A 498 -2.05 -33.82 10.73
CA ILE A 498 -0.93 -34.72 11.05
C ILE A 498 0.33 -33.86 11.04
N ASN A 499 0.97 -33.67 12.19
CA ASN A 499 2.22 -32.93 12.31
C ASN A 499 3.39 -33.76 11.76
N LEU A 500 4.08 -33.27 10.75
CA LEU A 500 5.22 -33.93 10.12
C LEU A 500 6.56 -33.55 10.73
N THR A 501 6.71 -32.31 11.21
CA THR A 501 7.97 -31.80 11.73
C THR A 501 8.10 -31.96 13.23
N ASN A 502 7.01 -31.73 13.94
CA ASN A 502 6.95 -31.80 15.40
C ASN A 502 8.19 -31.18 16.06
N SER A 503 8.51 -29.97 15.66
CA SER A 503 9.77 -29.28 15.93
C SER A 503 9.53 -28.05 16.80
N GLY A 504 10.52 -27.69 17.62
CA GLY A 504 10.54 -26.40 18.32
C GLY A 504 11.17 -25.27 17.50
N TYR A 505 11.24 -25.41 16.19
CA TYR A 505 11.82 -24.45 15.25
C TYR A 505 10.79 -24.10 14.18
N THR A 506 10.83 -22.87 13.68
CA THR A 506 9.97 -22.47 12.56
C THR A 506 10.24 -23.33 11.34
N SER A 507 9.20 -23.90 10.77
CA SER A 507 9.22 -24.60 9.49
C SER A 507 8.14 -24.03 8.60
N GLY A 508 8.46 -23.81 7.29
CA GLY A 508 7.57 -23.10 6.39
C GLY A 508 7.69 -23.51 4.93
N SER A 509 6.87 -22.90 4.10
CA SER A 509 6.84 -23.03 2.63
C SER A 509 6.79 -24.48 2.14
N PRO A 510 5.85 -25.31 2.62
CA PRO A 510 5.77 -26.71 2.23
C PRO A 510 5.35 -26.88 0.77
N ARG A 511 6.04 -27.79 0.05
CA ARG A 511 5.74 -28.11 -1.34
C ARG A 511 5.80 -29.62 -1.56
N TRP A 512 4.84 -30.14 -2.30
CA TRP A 512 4.86 -31.53 -2.74
C TRP A 512 5.95 -31.76 -3.79
N VAL A 513 6.70 -32.80 -3.63
CA VAL A 513 7.75 -33.23 -4.57
C VAL A 513 7.68 -34.73 -4.82
N MET A 514 8.47 -35.24 -5.79
CA MET A 514 8.55 -36.67 -6.12
C MET A 514 7.18 -37.29 -6.42
N GLY A 515 6.32 -36.57 -7.16
CA GLY A 515 4.99 -37.06 -7.54
C GLY A 515 4.04 -37.27 -6.35
N GLY A 516 4.24 -36.57 -5.24
CA GLY A 516 3.43 -36.67 -4.03
C GLY A 516 3.98 -37.63 -2.97
N ASN A 517 5.20 -38.18 -3.17
CA ASN A 517 5.81 -39.10 -2.20
C ASN A 517 6.64 -38.40 -1.12
N ALA A 518 6.88 -37.10 -1.27
CA ALA A 518 7.63 -36.32 -0.30
C ALA A 518 7.16 -34.87 -0.26
N ILE A 519 7.51 -34.19 0.83
CA ILE A 519 7.28 -32.77 1.05
C ILE A 519 8.62 -32.10 1.29
N LEU A 520 8.91 -31.08 0.46
CA LEU A 520 10.02 -30.16 0.62
C LEU A 520 9.57 -28.97 1.45
N PHE A 521 10.37 -28.52 2.40
CA PHE A 521 10.07 -27.37 3.25
C PHE A 521 11.34 -26.69 3.73
N ILE A 522 11.22 -25.46 4.21
CA ILE A 522 12.32 -24.73 4.86
C ILE A 522 12.19 -24.84 6.38
N THR A 523 13.30 -24.78 7.10
CA THR A 523 13.29 -24.80 8.57
C THR A 523 14.50 -24.06 9.13
N GLU A 524 14.31 -23.43 10.28
CA GLU A 524 15.38 -22.76 11.06
C GLU A 524 16.20 -23.73 11.92
N ARG A 525 15.96 -25.02 11.83
CA ARG A 525 16.51 -26.01 12.77
C ARG A 525 18.03 -26.08 12.79
N TYR A 526 18.66 -26.03 11.63
CA TYR A 526 20.11 -26.21 11.48
C TYR A 526 20.82 -24.94 10.99
N GLY A 527 20.07 -23.91 10.60
CA GLY A 527 20.62 -22.66 10.12
C GLY A 527 21.27 -21.82 11.22
N MET A 528 22.19 -20.96 10.82
CA MET A 528 22.83 -20.01 11.72
C MET A 528 21.79 -19.02 12.27
N ARG A 529 21.69 -18.91 13.59
CA ARG A 529 20.75 -18.01 14.26
C ARG A 529 21.30 -16.59 14.29
N ASN A 530 20.43 -15.65 13.99
CA ASN A 530 20.72 -14.24 14.15
C ASN A 530 20.62 -13.84 15.61
N HIS A 531 21.36 -12.80 15.99
CA HIS A 531 21.29 -12.21 17.31
C HIS A 531 19.87 -11.66 17.58
N ALA A 532 19.41 -11.82 18.82
CA ALA A 532 18.17 -11.22 19.32
C ALA A 532 16.87 -11.66 18.66
N SER A 533 16.72 -12.91 18.26
CA SER A 533 15.46 -13.49 17.74
C SER A 533 14.95 -12.92 16.41
N TRP A 534 15.79 -12.29 15.62
CA TRP A 534 15.46 -11.77 14.30
C TRP A 534 15.57 -12.84 13.20
N GLY A 535 15.16 -14.06 13.49
CA GLY A 535 15.18 -15.19 12.59
C GLY A 535 16.52 -15.91 12.56
N SER A 536 16.60 -16.90 11.71
CA SER A 536 17.81 -17.66 11.40
C SER A 536 17.91 -17.88 9.90
N LEU A 537 19.06 -18.38 9.43
CA LEU A 537 19.18 -18.90 8.08
C LEU A 537 18.33 -20.17 7.99
N ASN A 538 17.59 -20.31 6.91
CA ASN A 538 16.78 -21.49 6.68
C ASN A 538 17.57 -22.55 5.90
N ASP A 539 17.41 -23.80 6.34
CA ASP A 539 17.82 -24.96 5.57
C ASP A 539 16.62 -25.55 4.82
N VAL A 540 16.89 -26.21 3.72
CA VAL A 540 15.89 -26.94 2.95
C VAL A 540 15.88 -28.40 3.42
N MET A 541 14.70 -28.87 3.81
CA MET A 541 14.49 -30.23 4.30
C MET A 541 13.45 -30.97 3.44
N ILE A 542 13.53 -32.28 3.45
CA ILE A 542 12.58 -33.16 2.78
C ILE A 542 12.03 -34.21 3.77
N ALA A 543 10.72 -34.33 3.81
CA ALA A 543 10.04 -35.39 4.54
C ALA A 543 9.50 -36.42 3.54
N PHE A 544 9.98 -37.66 3.61
CA PHE A 544 9.46 -38.77 2.82
C PHE A 544 8.22 -39.33 3.47
N LEU A 545 7.15 -39.54 2.70
CA LEU A 545 5.87 -40.05 3.19
C LEU A 545 5.76 -41.58 3.08
N ASN A 546 6.61 -42.17 2.24
CA ASN A 546 6.72 -43.64 2.07
C ASN A 546 8.15 -44.06 2.35
N GLN A 547 8.32 -45.19 3.03
CA GLN A 547 9.63 -45.83 3.22
C GLN A 547 10.00 -46.64 2.00
#